data_5b8d0b12a847bab12f344702c148bec0
#
_entry.id   5b8d0b12a847bab12f344702c148bec0
#
_cell.length_a   1.000
_cell.length_b   1.000
_cell.length_c   1.000
_cell.angle_alpha   90.00
_cell.angle_beta   90.00
_cell.angle_gamma   90.00
#
_symmetry.space_group_name_H-M   'P 1'
#
loop_
_entity.id
_entity.type
_entity.pdbx_description
1 polymer ?
#
loop_
_entity_poly.entity_id
_entity_poly.type
_entity_poly.pdbx_seq_one_letter_code
_entity_poly.pdbx_strand_id
1 'polypeptide(L)'
;YKFNNQREPLMFLDAIYGDKNIYSTPRDMMKWDYALSKDQLFAEKTLEEAFKGYSHERRGTRNYGLGWRLVEMPSGKKIIYHNGWWHGNNTVFSRLPADSTAIIVLGNKFNRSIYQAKKIAGIFKGYGIQSDDDE
;
A
#
# COMPACT_ATOMS: atom_id res chain seq x y z
N TYR A 1 17.03 -9.76 -0.90
CA TYR A 1 17.61 -10.91 -0.18
C TYR A 1 16.52 -11.88 0.25
N LYS A 2 16.81 -13.17 0.26
CA LYS A 2 15.98 -14.22 0.86
C LYS A 2 15.93 -14.04 2.39
N PHE A 3 15.01 -14.76 3.04
CA PHE A 3 14.90 -14.74 4.51
C PHE A 3 16.21 -15.14 5.23
N ASN A 4 17.03 -15.99 4.61
CA ASN A 4 18.30 -16.49 5.11
C ASN A 4 19.52 -15.61 4.75
N ASN A 5 19.30 -14.36 4.32
CA ASN A 5 20.30 -13.38 3.87
C ASN A 5 21.05 -13.72 2.56
N GLN A 6 20.70 -14.78 1.88
CA GLN A 6 21.25 -15.05 0.56
C GLN A 6 20.69 -14.06 -0.47
N ARG A 7 21.47 -13.71 -1.48
CA ARG A 7 20.98 -12.92 -2.61
C ARG A 7 19.96 -13.71 -3.43
N GLU A 8 18.92 -13.05 -3.86
CA GLU A 8 18.07 -13.61 -4.92
C GLU A 8 18.83 -13.58 -6.24
N PRO A 9 18.76 -14.66 -7.03
CA PRO A 9 19.31 -14.63 -8.39
C PRO A 9 18.47 -13.69 -9.26
N LEU A 10 19.13 -13.03 -10.19
CA LEU A 10 18.43 -12.28 -11.23
C LEU A 10 17.75 -13.23 -12.21
N MET A 11 16.57 -12.87 -12.65
CA MET A 11 15.82 -13.58 -13.67
C MET A 11 15.31 -12.59 -14.74
N PHE A 12 14.88 -13.10 -15.89
CA PHE A 12 14.49 -12.22 -17.00
C PHE A 12 13.32 -11.29 -16.65
N LEU A 13 12.44 -11.67 -15.73
CA LEU A 13 11.33 -10.83 -15.27
C LEU A 13 11.79 -9.61 -14.46
N ASP A 14 13.04 -9.58 -14.00
CA ASP A 14 13.60 -8.42 -13.29
C ASP A 14 13.87 -7.23 -14.25
N ALA A 15 13.85 -7.49 -15.56
CA ALA A 15 13.97 -6.44 -16.57
C ALA A 15 12.61 -5.83 -17.01
N ILE A 16 11.50 -6.37 -16.52
CA ILE A 16 10.16 -5.86 -16.85
C ILE A 16 9.84 -4.68 -15.92
N TYR A 17 9.45 -3.57 -16.52
CA TYR A 17 8.98 -2.37 -15.80
C TYR A 17 7.48 -2.17 -16.03
N GLY A 18 6.85 -1.39 -15.15
CA GLY A 18 5.43 -1.06 -15.24
C GLY A 18 4.57 -1.80 -14.22
N ASP A 19 4.82 -3.09 -13.96
CA ASP A 19 4.14 -3.88 -12.94
C ASP A 19 5.01 -4.08 -11.68
N LYS A 20 6.32 -3.96 -11.81
CA LYS A 20 7.32 -4.12 -10.73
C LYS A 20 8.60 -3.34 -11.04
N ASN A 21 9.63 -3.50 -10.18
CA ASN A 21 10.99 -2.98 -10.38
C ASN A 21 11.12 -1.45 -10.34
N ILE A 22 10.19 -0.76 -9.68
CA ILE A 22 10.39 0.63 -9.30
C ILE A 22 11.15 0.63 -7.97
N TYR A 23 12.34 1.21 -7.95
CA TYR A 23 13.16 1.40 -6.76
C TYR A 23 13.00 2.82 -6.23
N SER A 24 12.73 2.94 -4.95
CA SER A 24 12.47 4.24 -4.33
C SER A 24 12.97 4.28 -2.88
N THR A 25 12.87 5.44 -2.27
CA THR A 25 13.08 5.63 -0.83
C THR A 25 11.75 6.00 -0.14
N PRO A 26 11.61 5.76 1.17
CA PRO A 26 10.43 6.21 1.88
C PRO A 26 10.19 7.73 1.73
N ARG A 27 11.26 8.51 1.67
CA ARG A 27 11.18 9.97 1.49
C ARG A 27 10.63 10.35 0.10
N ASP A 28 11.00 9.65 -0.95
CA ASP A 28 10.46 9.91 -2.29
C ASP A 28 9.03 9.41 -2.43
N MET A 29 8.70 8.30 -1.77
CA MET A 29 7.30 7.84 -1.67
C MET A 29 6.41 8.83 -0.90
N MET A 30 6.95 9.58 0.07
CA MET A 30 6.22 10.68 0.71
C MET A 30 5.96 11.83 -0.27
N LYS A 31 6.91 12.17 -1.14
CA LYS A 31 6.68 13.19 -2.19
C LYS A 31 5.59 12.73 -3.16
N TRP A 32 5.57 11.46 -3.51
CA TRP A 32 4.52 10.85 -4.32
C TRP A 32 3.16 10.97 -3.64
N ASP A 33 3.05 10.60 -2.36
CA ASP A 33 1.83 10.75 -1.58
C ASP A 33 1.35 12.20 -1.52
N TYR A 34 2.26 13.13 -1.29
CA TYR A 34 1.96 14.56 -1.28
C TYR A 34 1.43 15.03 -2.64
N ALA A 35 2.06 14.63 -3.75
CA ALA A 35 1.64 14.99 -5.10
C ALA A 35 0.25 14.44 -5.43
N LEU A 36 -0.07 13.21 -4.99
CA LEU A 36 -1.42 12.63 -5.10
C LEU A 36 -2.46 13.41 -4.27
N SER A 37 -2.05 13.98 -3.12
CA SER A 37 -2.95 14.68 -2.20
C SER A 37 -3.20 16.14 -2.59
N LYS A 38 -2.45 16.68 -3.55
CA LYS A 38 -2.48 18.10 -3.95
C LYS A 38 -2.88 18.31 -5.41
N ASP A 39 -3.51 17.33 -6.03
CA ASP A 39 -3.95 17.38 -7.43
C ASP A 39 -2.85 17.76 -8.44
N GLN A 40 -1.59 17.50 -8.04
CA GLN A 40 -0.44 17.88 -8.88
C GLN A 40 -0.23 16.94 -10.08
N LEU A 41 -0.70 15.71 -9.96
CA LEU A 41 -0.52 14.68 -10.99
C LEU A 41 -1.84 14.29 -11.66
N PHE A 42 -2.91 14.25 -10.89
CA PHE A 42 -4.24 13.86 -11.36
C PHE A 42 -5.28 14.78 -10.73
N ALA A 43 -6.33 15.08 -11.47
CA ALA A 43 -7.48 15.79 -10.92
C ALA A 43 -8.13 14.99 -9.79
N GLU A 44 -8.64 15.67 -8.77
CA GLU A 44 -9.33 15.08 -7.61
C GLU A 44 -10.35 14.03 -8.03
N LYS A 45 -11.21 14.36 -9.00
CA LYS A 45 -12.23 13.45 -9.54
C LYS A 45 -11.64 12.13 -10.08
N THR A 46 -10.45 12.17 -10.67
CA THR A 46 -9.75 10.97 -11.18
C THR A 46 -9.28 10.09 -10.03
N LEU A 47 -8.79 10.70 -8.95
CA LEU A 47 -8.37 9.98 -7.76
C LEU A 47 -9.56 9.42 -6.98
N GLU A 48 -10.65 10.17 -6.86
CA GLU A 48 -11.90 9.68 -6.28
C GLU A 48 -12.39 8.42 -7.00
N GLU A 49 -12.35 8.42 -8.34
CA GLU A 49 -12.72 7.26 -9.14
C GLU A 49 -11.73 6.10 -8.92
N ALA A 50 -10.43 6.36 -8.86
CA ALA A 50 -9.42 5.33 -8.60
C ALA A 50 -9.57 4.70 -7.19
N PHE A 51 -10.04 5.47 -6.21
CA PHE A 51 -10.24 5.04 -4.82
C PHE A 51 -11.68 4.58 -4.51
N LYS A 52 -12.48 4.36 -5.53
CA LYS A 52 -13.79 3.76 -5.42
C LYS A 52 -13.69 2.24 -5.51
N GLY A 53 -14.48 1.55 -4.71
CA GLY A 53 -14.50 0.08 -4.73
C GLY A 53 -15.26 -0.46 -5.94
N TYR A 54 -14.59 -1.29 -6.72
CA TYR A 54 -15.19 -1.98 -7.87
C TYR A 54 -15.25 -3.49 -7.69
N SER A 55 -14.42 -4.05 -6.83
CA SER A 55 -14.31 -5.47 -6.62
C SER A 55 -14.24 -5.78 -5.15
N HIS A 56 -15.26 -6.43 -4.64
CA HIS A 56 -15.33 -6.90 -3.28
C HIS A 56 -14.57 -8.24 -3.17
N GLU A 57 -13.26 -8.19 -2.95
CA GLU A 57 -12.41 -9.39 -2.83
C GLU A 57 -12.84 -10.28 -1.67
N ARG A 58 -13.38 -9.68 -0.61
CA ARG A 58 -13.93 -10.39 0.56
C ARG A 58 -15.20 -9.70 1.04
N ARG A 59 -16.06 -10.45 1.74
CA ARG A 59 -17.21 -9.86 2.43
C ARG A 59 -16.73 -8.90 3.51
N GLY A 60 -17.42 -7.76 3.65
CA GLY A 60 -17.14 -6.74 4.65
C GLY A 60 -16.47 -5.49 4.07
N THR A 61 -15.43 -5.02 4.74
CA THR A 61 -14.84 -3.71 4.54
C THR A 61 -13.77 -3.64 3.44
N ARG A 62 -13.36 -4.78 2.87
CA ARG A 62 -12.27 -4.86 1.88
C ARG A 62 -12.77 -4.76 0.46
N ASN A 63 -12.13 -3.91 -0.32
CA ASN A 63 -12.47 -3.65 -1.70
C ASN A 63 -11.22 -3.38 -2.55
N TYR A 64 -11.37 -3.33 -3.86
CA TYR A 64 -10.30 -2.98 -4.79
C TYR A 64 -10.79 -1.90 -5.75
N GLY A 65 -10.03 -0.82 -5.84
CA GLY A 65 -10.22 0.26 -6.79
C GLY A 65 -9.39 0.08 -8.05
N LEU A 66 -9.00 1.16 -8.69
CA LEU A 66 -8.13 1.12 -9.86
C LEU A 66 -6.65 1.13 -9.41
N GLY A 67 -6.08 -0.06 -9.25
CA GLY A 67 -4.70 -0.24 -8.78
C GLY A 67 -4.50 -0.02 -7.27
N TRP A 68 -5.58 0.07 -6.48
CA TRP A 68 -5.51 0.31 -5.05
C TRP A 68 -6.42 -0.66 -4.27
N ARG A 69 -5.91 -1.20 -3.20
CA ARG A 69 -6.70 -1.91 -2.19
C ARG A 69 -7.32 -0.92 -1.22
N LEU A 70 -8.52 -1.19 -0.80
CA LEU A 70 -9.30 -0.32 0.06
C LEU A 70 -9.74 -1.09 1.30
N VAL A 71 -9.63 -0.44 2.46
CA VAL A 71 -10.33 -0.87 3.68
C VAL A 71 -11.24 0.29 4.09
N GLU A 72 -12.53 0.04 4.09
CA GLU A 72 -13.56 1.01 4.46
C GLU A 72 -13.99 0.77 5.89
N MET A 73 -13.76 1.75 6.76
CA MET A 73 -14.08 1.65 8.18
C MET A 73 -15.54 1.98 8.45
N PRO A 74 -16.15 1.40 9.50
CA PRO A 74 -17.50 1.79 9.93
C PRO A 74 -17.61 3.28 10.27
N SER A 75 -16.51 3.93 10.60
CA SER A 75 -16.42 5.38 10.82
C SER A 75 -16.54 6.23 9.56
N GLY A 76 -16.59 5.61 8.37
CA GLY A 76 -16.53 6.28 7.07
C GLY A 76 -15.10 6.61 6.59
N LYS A 77 -14.09 6.42 7.44
CA LYS A 77 -12.68 6.56 7.03
C LYS A 77 -12.25 5.41 6.12
N LYS A 78 -11.23 5.66 5.29
CA LYS A 78 -10.66 4.65 4.39
C LYS A 78 -9.15 4.53 4.60
N ILE A 79 -8.63 3.31 4.49
CA ILE A 79 -7.23 3.06 4.21
C ILE A 79 -7.12 2.71 2.74
N ILE A 80 -6.31 3.47 2.02
CA ILE A 80 -6.03 3.26 0.59
C ILE A 80 -4.59 2.76 0.52
N TYR A 81 -4.38 1.54 0.05
CA TYR A 81 -3.06 0.93 0.14
C TYR A 81 -2.73 0.02 -1.04
N HIS A 82 -1.46 -0.22 -1.24
CA HIS A 82 -0.97 -1.35 -2.01
C HIS A 82 0.29 -1.92 -1.37
N ASN A 83 0.37 -3.23 -1.33
CA ASN A 83 1.55 -3.94 -0.89
C ASN A 83 2.34 -4.41 -2.11
N GLY A 84 3.66 -4.45 -1.98
CA GLY A 84 4.53 -5.01 -3.00
C GLY A 84 5.21 -6.29 -2.52
N TRP A 85 5.36 -7.23 -3.43
CA TRP A 85 6.18 -8.41 -3.24
C TRP A 85 6.81 -8.84 -4.55
N TRP A 86 8.13 -8.84 -4.57
CA TRP A 86 8.90 -9.45 -5.63
C TRP A 86 10.23 -9.93 -5.08
N HIS A 87 10.54 -11.24 -5.21
CA HIS A 87 11.71 -11.86 -4.59
C HIS A 87 11.78 -11.54 -3.09
N GLY A 88 12.93 -11.02 -2.63
CA GLY A 88 13.13 -10.58 -1.27
C GLY A 88 12.59 -9.19 -0.95
N ASN A 89 11.98 -8.50 -1.90
CA ASN A 89 11.42 -7.18 -1.65
C ASN A 89 9.97 -7.31 -1.15
N ASN A 90 9.71 -6.77 0.02
CA ASN A 90 8.37 -6.63 0.56
C ASN A 90 8.14 -5.16 0.90
N THR A 91 7.03 -4.60 0.46
CA THR A 91 6.74 -3.17 0.66
C THR A 91 5.31 -2.93 1.10
N VAL A 92 5.13 -1.87 1.87
CA VAL A 92 3.82 -1.35 2.29
C VAL A 92 3.76 0.12 1.96
N PHE A 93 2.71 0.51 1.27
CA PHE A 93 2.33 1.90 1.07
C PHE A 93 0.85 2.03 1.41
N SER A 94 0.56 2.65 2.55
CA SER A 94 -0.82 2.85 3.04
C SER A 94 -1.06 4.33 3.27
N ARG A 95 -2.16 4.83 2.74
CA ARG A 95 -2.61 6.22 2.84
C ARG A 95 -3.82 6.30 3.74
N LEU A 96 -3.82 7.26 4.64
CA LEU A 96 -4.94 7.63 5.51
C LEU A 96 -5.37 9.06 5.16
N PRO A 97 -6.14 9.26 4.09
CA PRO A 97 -6.42 10.60 3.56
C PRO A 97 -7.10 11.52 4.58
N ALA A 98 -8.00 10.98 5.40
CA ALA A 98 -8.74 11.77 6.41
C ALA A 98 -7.82 12.34 7.51
N ASP A 99 -6.60 11.81 7.67
CA ASP A 99 -5.63 12.25 8.67
C ASP A 99 -4.35 12.77 8.01
N SER A 100 -4.36 13.00 6.69
CA SER A 100 -3.20 13.48 5.91
C SER A 100 -1.92 12.71 6.23
N THR A 101 -2.03 11.40 6.39
CA THR A 101 -0.94 10.52 6.85
C THR A 101 -0.69 9.39 5.85
N ALA A 102 0.58 9.02 5.70
CA ALA A 102 0.97 7.82 4.97
C ALA A 102 1.87 6.93 5.84
N ILE A 103 1.75 5.62 5.67
CA ILE A 103 2.60 4.59 6.28
C ILE A 103 3.36 3.94 5.15
N ILE A 104 4.69 4.11 5.15
CA ILE A 104 5.56 3.63 4.09
C ILE A 104 6.66 2.77 4.70
N VAL A 105 6.72 1.51 4.28
CA VAL A 105 7.77 0.58 4.70
C VAL A 105 8.32 -0.12 3.47
N LEU A 106 9.63 -0.01 3.24
CA LEU A 106 10.31 -0.62 2.11
C LEU A 106 11.37 -1.58 2.63
N GLY A 107 11.22 -2.84 2.33
CA GLY A 107 12.14 -3.91 2.73
C GLY A 107 12.78 -4.57 1.51
N ASN A 108 14.10 -4.82 1.59
CA ASN A 108 14.88 -5.52 0.57
C ASN A 108 15.28 -6.94 1.00
N LYS A 109 14.69 -7.44 2.07
CA LYS A 109 14.83 -8.81 2.55
C LYS A 109 13.47 -9.42 2.74
N PHE A 110 13.26 -10.65 2.28
CA PHE A 110 11.98 -11.35 2.44
C PHE A 110 11.54 -11.38 3.89
N ASN A 111 10.46 -10.67 4.18
CA ASN A 111 9.84 -10.60 5.50
C ASN A 111 8.36 -10.22 5.38
N ARG A 112 7.49 -11.20 5.48
CA ARG A 112 6.04 -10.96 5.38
C ARG A 112 5.47 -10.18 6.58
N SER A 113 6.16 -10.14 7.72
CA SER A 113 5.70 -9.36 8.88
C SER A 113 5.60 -7.86 8.60
N ILE A 114 6.27 -7.37 7.54
CA ILE A 114 6.18 -5.97 7.11
C ILE A 114 4.73 -5.55 6.83
N TYR A 115 3.88 -6.47 6.38
CA TYR A 115 2.47 -6.17 6.06
C TYR A 115 1.63 -5.83 7.29
N GLN A 116 2.12 -6.17 8.49
CA GLN A 116 1.51 -5.75 9.75
C GLN A 116 1.65 -4.24 10.00
N ALA A 117 2.52 -3.54 9.25
CA ALA A 117 2.70 -2.09 9.40
C ALA A 117 1.41 -1.30 9.19
N LYS A 118 0.44 -1.81 8.41
CA LYS A 118 -0.88 -1.18 8.27
C LYS A 118 -1.61 -1.02 9.61
N LYS A 119 -1.33 -1.89 10.61
CA LYS A 119 -1.92 -1.81 11.96
C LYS A 119 -1.55 -0.52 12.71
N ILE A 120 -0.46 0.16 12.29
CA ILE A 120 -0.08 1.48 12.80
C ILE A 120 -1.22 2.48 12.58
N ALA A 121 -2.07 2.30 11.56
CA ALA A 121 -3.25 3.12 11.37
C ALA A 121 -4.16 3.16 12.61
N GLY A 122 -4.16 2.09 13.43
CA GLY A 122 -4.95 1.99 14.66
C GLY A 122 -4.60 3.02 15.75
N ILE A 123 -3.45 3.72 15.64
CA ILE A 123 -3.14 4.84 16.56
C ILE A 123 -4.04 6.07 16.30
N PHE A 124 -4.62 6.16 15.09
CA PHE A 124 -5.54 7.23 14.74
C PHE A 124 -6.98 6.81 15.04
N LYS A 125 -7.76 7.72 15.61
CA LYS A 125 -9.17 7.46 15.93
C LYS A 125 -9.97 7.10 14.66
N GLY A 126 -10.71 6.00 14.73
CA GLY A 126 -11.59 5.55 13.66
C GLY A 126 -10.99 4.52 12.69
N TYR A 127 -9.75 4.05 12.93
CA TYR A 127 -9.10 2.97 12.19
C TYR A 127 -8.88 1.72 13.06
N GLY A 128 -9.91 1.30 13.80
CA GLY A 128 -9.85 0.03 14.53
C GLY A 128 -9.74 -1.14 13.55
N ILE A 129 -8.52 -1.64 13.30
CA ILE A 129 -8.27 -2.82 12.46
C ILE A 129 -8.45 -4.05 13.35
N GLN A 130 -9.44 -4.90 13.05
CA GLN A 130 -9.62 -6.18 13.73
C GLN A 130 -8.56 -7.19 13.26
N SER A 131 -8.26 -8.18 14.11
CA SER A 131 -7.22 -9.18 13.87
C SER A 131 -7.41 -10.06 12.62
N ASP A 132 -8.62 -10.15 12.11
CA ASP A 132 -8.95 -10.93 10.89
C ASP A 132 -8.52 -10.22 9.58
N ASP A 133 -7.90 -9.05 9.67
CA ASP A 133 -7.44 -8.26 8.54
C ASP A 133 -6.02 -8.63 8.05
N ASP A 134 -5.50 -9.81 8.44
CA ASP A 134 -4.08 -10.17 8.32
C ASP A 134 -3.72 -11.05 7.11
N GLU A 135 -4.32 -10.87 5.94
CA GLU A 135 -3.79 -11.49 4.72
C GLU A 135 -3.72 -10.52 3.54
#